data_02f30f59aab4f69454eb2fe1ed36f090
#
_entry.id   02f30f59aab4f69454eb2fe1ed36f090
#
_cell.length_a   1.000
_cell.length_b   1.000
_cell.length_c   1.000
_cell.angle_alpha   90.00
_cell.angle_beta   90.00
_cell.angle_gamma   90.00
#
_symmetry.space_group_name_H-M   'P 1'
#
loop_
_entity.id
_entity.type
_entity.pdbx_description
1 polymer ?
#
loop_
_entity_poly.entity_id
_entity_poly.type
_entity_poly.pdbx_seq_one_letter_code
_entity_poly.pdbx_strand_id
1 'polypeptide(L)'
;LTKEDSQSVYFWLDRYFLRKEILHPTSESIVKDFGLQSHAFQTAGKLLSSAWNAVKSQSSFEVIFDAWSKYLKIVYGANIADDDLFIRHTYLATLAKLMSWWRLSDRSDLPDDGDIVRLLEGQLFKAHGIENYIEEDFFSWLARAGVQETGIEIVHWLFSLLRSYNIRELSEDVLKSLYQELVDPTTRHDLGEFYTPDWLAHRIINRVLDEKPDGAVLDPACGSGTFLYLSIREKRRRLGDSVATLNHILDHVYGADIHPLAVIVAKTNYILALGDLFGKRRGSVSIPVYLADTIKLPEQILSGHQYHILLDSKSAYINQVLLNDLTLYDHGVEMARDFAEKNKNQAVKTDAFRSF
;
A
#
# COMPACT_ATOMS: atom_id res chain seq x y z
N LEU A 1 27.35 -23.94 15.78
CA LEU A 1 25.98 -23.38 15.91
C LEU A 1 25.96 -22.41 17.08
N THR A 2 25.73 -21.13 16.81
CA THR A 2 25.51 -20.12 17.84
C THR A 2 24.10 -20.26 18.43
N LYS A 3 23.79 -19.55 19.51
CA LYS A 3 22.46 -19.59 20.11
C LYS A 3 21.38 -19.02 19.15
N GLU A 4 21.78 -18.08 18.27
CA GLU A 4 20.94 -17.52 17.20
C GLU A 4 20.70 -18.55 16.08
N ASP A 5 21.72 -19.32 15.70
CA ASP A 5 21.58 -20.38 14.69
C ASP A 5 20.66 -21.50 15.17
N SER A 6 20.68 -21.83 16.49
CA SER A 6 19.80 -22.86 17.05
C SER A 6 18.32 -22.45 17.02
N GLN A 7 18.01 -21.16 17.24
CA GLN A 7 16.64 -20.66 17.12
C GLN A 7 16.15 -20.69 15.68
N SER A 8 16.99 -20.33 14.72
CA SER A 8 16.66 -20.39 13.29
C SER A 8 16.40 -21.82 12.83
N VAL A 9 17.22 -22.79 13.27
CA VAL A 9 17.03 -24.22 12.98
C VAL A 9 15.76 -24.75 13.64
N TYR A 10 15.50 -24.40 14.91
CA TYR A 10 14.26 -24.78 15.60
C TYR A 10 13.03 -24.24 14.90
N PHE A 11 13.05 -22.98 14.53
CA PHE A 11 11.97 -22.32 13.79
C PHE A 11 11.71 -22.97 12.41
N TRP A 12 12.80 -23.34 11.70
CA TRP A 12 12.72 -24.05 10.43
C TRP A 12 12.14 -25.46 10.62
N LEU A 13 12.61 -26.22 11.63
CA LEU A 13 12.07 -27.55 11.96
C LEU A 13 10.60 -27.48 12.34
N ASP A 14 10.19 -26.54 13.20
CA ASP A 14 8.79 -26.34 13.58
C ASP A 14 7.91 -26.12 12.35
N ARG A 15 8.33 -25.25 11.46
CA ARG A 15 7.54 -24.87 10.29
C ARG A 15 7.47 -25.93 9.20
N TYR A 16 8.55 -26.61 8.92
CA TYR A 16 8.62 -27.56 7.80
C TYR A 16 8.30 -29.01 8.17
N PHE A 17 8.52 -29.40 9.42
CA PHE A 17 8.34 -30.78 9.84
C PHE A 17 7.23 -30.99 10.88
N LEU A 18 6.95 -30.00 11.70
CA LEU A 18 5.98 -30.14 12.79
C LEU A 18 4.61 -29.53 12.47
N ARG A 19 4.55 -28.50 11.64
CA ARG A 19 3.27 -27.91 11.24
C ARG A 19 2.66 -28.68 10.07
N LYS A 20 1.66 -29.48 10.36
CA LYS A 20 0.86 -30.19 9.36
C LYS A 20 -0.41 -29.45 8.97
N GLU A 21 -0.83 -28.44 9.72
CA GLU A 21 -2.07 -27.70 9.52
C GLU A 21 -1.78 -26.32 8.95
N ILE A 22 -2.60 -25.93 7.99
CA ILE A 22 -2.62 -24.56 7.45
C ILE A 22 -3.25 -23.68 8.54
N LEU A 23 -2.55 -22.60 8.90
CA LEU A 23 -2.97 -21.69 9.96
C LEU A 23 -4.11 -20.78 9.47
N HIS A 24 -5.06 -20.53 10.37
CA HIS A 24 -6.03 -19.47 10.15
C HIS A 24 -5.37 -18.10 10.44
N PRO A 25 -5.43 -17.12 9.49
CA PRO A 25 -4.80 -15.83 9.67
C PRO A 25 -5.65 -14.95 10.61
N THR A 26 -5.21 -14.82 11.85
CA THR A 26 -5.74 -13.85 12.81
C THR A 26 -4.77 -12.71 13.00
N SER A 27 -5.24 -11.53 13.44
CA SER A 27 -4.39 -10.39 13.76
C SER A 27 -3.27 -10.77 14.74
N GLU A 28 -3.59 -11.56 15.78
CA GLU A 28 -2.61 -12.02 16.77
C GLU A 28 -1.54 -12.93 16.15
N SER A 29 -1.94 -13.92 15.33
CA SER A 29 -1.00 -14.84 14.69
C SER A 29 -0.12 -14.16 13.68
N ILE A 30 -0.65 -13.21 12.91
CA ILE A 30 0.09 -12.43 11.91
C ILE A 30 1.08 -11.48 12.60
N VAL A 31 0.68 -10.78 13.65
CA VAL A 31 1.58 -9.91 14.44
C VAL A 31 2.69 -10.74 15.10
N LYS A 32 2.37 -11.89 15.66
CA LYS A 32 3.37 -12.80 16.24
C LYS A 32 4.43 -13.24 15.23
N ASP A 33 4.02 -13.56 14.01
CA ASP A 33 4.92 -14.12 13.00
C ASP A 33 5.59 -13.07 12.11
N PHE A 34 4.99 -11.87 11.96
CA PHE A 34 5.48 -10.80 11.06
C PHE A 34 5.69 -9.44 11.74
N GLY A 35 5.29 -9.25 12.98
CA GLY A 35 5.44 -8.00 13.71
C GLY A 35 6.89 -7.71 14.13
N LEU A 36 7.11 -6.58 14.78
CA LEU A 36 8.43 -6.04 15.11
C LEU A 36 9.33 -7.01 15.90
N GLN A 37 8.74 -7.80 16.79
CA GLN A 37 9.46 -8.77 17.62
C GLN A 37 9.58 -10.16 16.96
N SER A 38 9.00 -10.34 15.77
CA SER A 38 9.01 -11.62 15.07
C SER A 38 10.38 -11.96 14.49
N HIS A 39 10.62 -13.27 14.33
CA HIS A 39 11.81 -13.72 13.62
C HIS A 39 11.80 -13.27 12.14
N ALA A 40 10.61 -13.16 11.53
CA ALA A 40 10.47 -12.67 10.16
C ALA A 40 11.03 -11.24 10.03
N PHE A 41 10.58 -10.32 10.89
CA PHE A 41 11.06 -8.94 10.87
C PHE A 41 12.54 -8.84 11.22
N GLN A 42 13.00 -9.56 12.25
CA GLN A 42 14.41 -9.50 12.66
C GLN A 42 15.36 -9.95 11.55
N THR A 43 14.99 -11.00 10.80
CA THR A 43 15.79 -11.49 9.68
C THR A 43 15.72 -10.54 8.50
N ALA A 44 14.52 -10.20 8.03
CA ALA A 44 14.35 -9.28 6.90
C ALA A 44 14.89 -7.88 7.21
N GLY A 45 14.71 -7.38 8.44
CA GLY A 45 15.22 -6.08 8.87
C GLY A 45 16.75 -5.99 8.84
N LYS A 46 17.46 -7.06 9.24
CA LYS A 46 18.92 -7.13 9.11
C LYS A 46 19.36 -7.07 7.64
N LEU A 47 18.72 -7.83 6.77
CA LEU A 47 19.00 -7.82 5.33
C LEU A 47 18.70 -6.46 4.71
N LEU A 48 17.55 -5.87 5.02
CA LEU A 48 17.15 -4.54 4.57
C LEU A 48 18.14 -3.47 5.03
N SER A 49 18.51 -3.47 6.30
CA SER A 49 19.46 -2.50 6.87
C SER A 49 20.84 -2.64 6.24
N SER A 50 21.32 -3.86 6.00
CA SER A 50 22.58 -4.10 5.32
C SER A 50 22.56 -3.59 3.87
N ALA A 51 21.51 -3.92 3.12
CA ALA A 51 21.32 -3.46 1.75
C ALA A 51 21.22 -1.95 1.68
N TRP A 52 20.42 -1.33 2.56
CA TRP A 52 20.27 0.13 2.63
C TRP A 52 21.59 0.84 2.92
N ASN A 53 22.33 0.39 3.92
CA ASN A 53 23.62 0.97 4.26
C ASN A 53 24.66 0.88 3.12
N ALA A 54 24.56 -0.12 2.26
CA ALA A 54 25.44 -0.26 1.09
C ALA A 54 25.13 0.72 -0.05
N VAL A 55 23.90 1.24 -0.13
CA VAL A 55 23.45 2.05 -1.28
C VAL A 55 22.96 3.45 -0.93
N LYS A 56 22.64 3.77 0.34
CA LYS A 56 21.99 5.02 0.75
C LYS A 56 22.76 6.29 0.37
N SER A 57 24.10 6.22 0.23
CA SER A 57 24.93 7.34 -0.22
C SER A 57 25.00 7.48 -1.74
N GLN A 58 24.38 6.62 -2.51
CA GLN A 58 24.28 6.76 -3.96
C GLN A 58 23.12 7.71 -4.30
N SER A 59 23.34 8.66 -5.19
CA SER A 59 22.38 9.72 -5.51
C SER A 59 20.99 9.22 -5.93
N SER A 60 20.91 8.05 -6.59
CA SER A 60 19.65 7.46 -7.00
C SER A 60 18.79 6.94 -5.83
N PHE A 61 19.42 6.57 -4.70
CA PHE A 61 18.73 6.12 -3.48
C PHE A 61 18.50 7.27 -2.50
N GLU A 62 19.45 8.21 -2.42
CA GLU A 62 19.32 9.44 -1.63
C GLU A 62 18.06 10.23 -2.01
N VAL A 63 17.80 10.38 -3.31
CA VAL A 63 16.60 11.06 -3.82
C VAL A 63 15.30 10.39 -3.33
N ILE A 64 15.25 9.05 -3.23
CA ILE A 64 14.05 8.34 -2.73
C ILE A 64 13.85 8.64 -1.26
N PHE A 65 14.91 8.52 -0.46
CA PHE A 65 14.84 8.78 0.96
C PHE A 65 14.46 10.23 1.26
N ASP A 66 15.05 11.18 0.55
CA ASP A 66 14.72 12.59 0.68
C ASP A 66 13.27 12.89 0.31
N ALA A 67 12.76 12.29 -0.76
CA ALA A 67 11.37 12.44 -1.16
C ALA A 67 10.42 11.86 -0.11
N TRP A 68 10.69 10.66 0.39
CA TRP A 68 9.94 10.05 1.47
C TRP A 68 10.00 10.87 2.76
N SER A 69 11.20 11.35 3.15
CA SER A 69 11.39 12.18 4.34
C SER A 69 10.61 13.50 4.25
N LYS A 70 10.63 14.16 3.09
CA LYS A 70 9.83 15.37 2.85
C LYS A 70 8.34 15.08 2.96
N TYR A 71 7.91 13.93 2.44
CA TYR A 71 6.51 13.53 2.51
C TYR A 71 6.07 13.29 3.97
N LEU A 72 6.87 12.58 4.76
CA LEU A 72 6.60 12.38 6.19
C LEU A 72 6.54 13.71 6.94
N LYS A 73 7.39 14.67 6.60
CA LYS A 73 7.33 16.00 7.19
C LYS A 73 6.01 16.73 6.89
N ILE A 74 5.43 16.52 5.71
CA ILE A 74 4.09 17.05 5.38
C ILE A 74 3.03 16.35 6.22
N VAL A 75 3.09 15.02 6.31
CA VAL A 75 2.11 14.20 7.06
C VAL A 75 2.13 14.54 8.54
N TYR A 76 3.30 14.59 9.14
CA TYR A 76 3.45 14.68 10.60
C TYR A 76 3.79 16.09 11.11
N GLY A 77 4.07 17.04 10.23
CA GLY A 77 4.49 18.38 10.63
C GLY A 77 5.88 18.47 11.29
N ALA A 78 6.56 17.33 11.45
CA ALA A 78 7.87 17.21 12.10
C ALA A 78 8.80 16.33 11.26
N ASN A 79 10.11 16.52 11.41
CA ASN A 79 11.09 15.65 10.78
C ASN A 79 11.34 14.41 11.66
N ILE A 80 10.66 13.32 11.37
CA ILE A 80 10.76 12.03 12.07
C ILE A 80 11.49 10.96 11.25
N ALA A 81 11.88 11.30 10.02
CA ALA A 81 12.47 10.35 9.09
C ALA A 81 13.87 9.95 9.55
N ASP A 82 14.07 8.64 9.70
CA ASP A 82 15.37 8.00 9.91
C ASP A 82 15.46 6.69 9.14
N ASP A 83 16.65 6.09 9.12
CA ASP A 83 16.91 4.84 8.41
C ASP A 83 16.07 3.68 8.97
N ASP A 84 15.87 3.62 10.29
CA ASP A 84 15.14 2.52 10.92
C ASP A 84 13.65 2.55 10.54
N LEU A 85 13.03 3.74 10.58
CA LEU A 85 11.65 3.92 10.15
C LEU A 85 11.48 3.62 8.65
N PHE A 86 12.45 4.03 7.81
CA PHE A 86 12.44 3.71 6.38
C PHE A 86 12.49 2.20 6.12
N ILE A 87 13.31 1.48 6.87
CA ILE A 87 13.40 0.01 6.82
C ILE A 87 12.08 -0.65 7.26
N ARG A 88 11.47 -0.19 8.34
CA ARG A 88 10.17 -0.71 8.81
C ARG A 88 9.08 -0.49 7.76
N HIS A 89 9.03 0.70 7.17
CA HIS A 89 8.07 1.01 6.11
C HIS A 89 8.30 0.16 4.86
N THR A 90 9.57 -0.03 4.44
CA THR A 90 9.93 -0.91 3.32
C THR A 90 9.50 -2.35 3.58
N TYR A 91 9.75 -2.87 4.77
CA TYR A 91 9.32 -4.21 5.17
C TYR A 91 7.81 -4.38 5.06
N LEU A 92 7.04 -3.47 5.66
CA LEU A 92 5.58 -3.57 5.64
C LEU A 92 5.01 -3.41 4.22
N ALA A 93 5.54 -2.50 3.42
CA ALA A 93 5.14 -2.34 2.02
C ALA A 93 5.43 -3.61 1.21
N THR A 94 6.59 -4.25 1.42
CA THR A 94 6.95 -5.51 0.77
C THR A 94 5.98 -6.64 1.17
N LEU A 95 5.68 -6.77 2.46
CA LEU A 95 4.74 -7.77 2.96
C LEU A 95 3.32 -7.52 2.42
N ALA A 96 2.86 -6.28 2.38
CA ALA A 96 1.56 -5.90 1.83
C ALA A 96 1.45 -6.25 0.34
N LYS A 97 2.48 -5.94 -0.46
CA LYS A 97 2.57 -6.35 -1.88
C LYS A 97 2.48 -7.87 -2.02
N LEU A 98 3.24 -8.61 -1.22
CA LEU A 98 3.27 -10.06 -1.26
C LEU A 98 1.92 -10.68 -0.89
N MET A 99 1.25 -10.18 0.15
CA MET A 99 -0.09 -10.63 0.55
C MET A 99 -1.14 -10.35 -0.53
N SER A 100 -1.10 -9.15 -1.14
CA SER A 100 -1.99 -8.79 -2.24
C SER A 100 -1.79 -9.70 -3.45
N TRP A 101 -0.54 -9.90 -3.86
CA TRP A 101 -0.23 -10.78 -4.98
C TRP A 101 -0.71 -12.21 -4.70
N TRP A 102 -0.41 -12.76 -3.54
CA TRP A 102 -0.83 -14.11 -3.18
C TRP A 102 -2.36 -14.26 -3.17
N ARG A 103 -3.07 -13.23 -2.70
CA ARG A 103 -4.54 -13.23 -2.74
C ARG A 103 -5.10 -13.21 -4.16
N LEU A 104 -4.41 -12.55 -5.09
CA LEU A 104 -4.82 -12.41 -6.48
C LEU A 104 -4.40 -13.59 -7.36
N SER A 105 -3.33 -14.27 -6.99
CA SER A 105 -2.83 -15.41 -7.75
C SER A 105 -3.58 -16.67 -7.38
N ASP A 106 -3.88 -17.51 -8.40
CA ASP A 106 -4.40 -18.86 -8.16
C ASP A 106 -3.28 -19.88 -7.91
N ARG A 107 -2.03 -19.40 -7.87
CA ARG A 107 -0.84 -20.24 -7.74
C ARG A 107 -0.52 -20.47 -6.26
N SER A 108 -0.12 -21.68 -5.94
CA SER A 108 0.44 -22.05 -4.63
C SER A 108 1.94 -21.74 -4.52
N ASP A 109 2.57 -21.47 -5.66
CA ASP A 109 4.02 -21.32 -5.77
C ASP A 109 4.40 -19.85 -5.94
N LEU A 110 5.55 -19.49 -5.36
CA LEU A 110 6.15 -18.16 -5.51
C LEU A 110 6.43 -17.89 -7.01
N PRO A 111 6.29 -16.64 -7.48
CA PRO A 111 6.74 -16.24 -8.80
C PRO A 111 8.25 -16.45 -8.95
N ASP A 112 8.71 -16.53 -10.18
CA ASP A 112 10.15 -16.56 -10.45
C ASP A 112 10.82 -15.23 -10.04
N ASP A 113 12.15 -15.21 -10.02
CA ASP A 113 12.91 -14.04 -9.57
C ASP A 113 12.61 -12.78 -10.40
N GLY A 114 12.35 -12.92 -11.69
CA GLY A 114 11.95 -11.79 -12.55
C GLY A 114 10.58 -11.23 -12.19
N ASP A 115 9.63 -12.10 -11.90
CA ASP A 115 8.29 -11.71 -11.42
C ASP A 115 8.34 -11.16 -9.98
N ILE A 116 9.28 -11.61 -9.12
CA ILE A 116 9.51 -10.99 -7.81
C ILE A 116 9.96 -9.55 -7.95
N VAL A 117 10.86 -9.25 -8.89
CA VAL A 117 11.27 -7.86 -9.16
C VAL A 117 10.08 -7.02 -9.61
N ARG A 118 9.28 -7.54 -10.55
CA ARG A 118 8.05 -6.88 -11.01
C ARG A 118 7.00 -6.71 -9.89
N LEU A 119 6.95 -7.65 -8.93
CA LEU A 119 6.12 -7.51 -7.72
C LEU A 119 6.60 -6.35 -6.85
N LEU A 120 7.90 -6.26 -6.60
CA LEU A 120 8.51 -5.18 -5.81
C LEU A 120 8.28 -3.81 -6.46
N GLU A 121 8.36 -3.72 -7.79
CA GLU A 121 8.05 -2.51 -8.58
C GLU A 121 6.55 -2.24 -8.73
N GLY A 122 5.68 -3.20 -8.36
CA GLY A 122 4.23 -3.08 -8.53
C GLY A 122 3.71 -3.39 -9.93
N GLN A 123 4.57 -3.64 -10.90
CA GLN A 123 4.17 -3.94 -12.29
C GLN A 123 3.36 -5.23 -12.40
N LEU A 124 3.58 -6.18 -11.50
CA LEU A 124 2.86 -7.45 -11.48
C LEU A 124 1.36 -7.25 -11.21
N PHE A 125 0.98 -6.20 -10.50
CA PHE A 125 -0.44 -5.87 -10.25
C PHE A 125 -1.14 -5.41 -11.51
N LYS A 126 -0.48 -4.64 -12.38
CA LYS A 126 -1.02 -4.27 -13.69
C LYS A 126 -1.27 -5.51 -14.55
N ALA A 127 -0.36 -6.48 -14.54
CA ALA A 127 -0.56 -7.76 -15.23
C ALA A 127 -1.76 -8.55 -14.67
N HIS A 128 -2.12 -8.33 -13.39
CA HIS A 128 -3.31 -8.88 -12.76
C HIS A 128 -4.54 -7.96 -12.88
N GLY A 129 -4.50 -6.94 -13.75
CA GLY A 129 -5.62 -6.04 -14.03
C GLY A 129 -5.93 -5.05 -12.91
N ILE A 130 -4.95 -4.65 -12.12
CA ILE A 130 -5.04 -3.55 -11.16
C ILE A 130 -4.14 -2.41 -11.64
N GLU A 131 -4.74 -1.29 -12.06
CA GLU A 131 -4.01 -0.20 -12.71
C GLU A 131 -3.24 0.68 -11.72
N ASN A 132 -3.80 0.92 -10.52
CA ASN A 132 -3.32 1.92 -9.57
C ASN A 132 -2.88 1.34 -8.21
N TYR A 133 -2.39 0.10 -8.16
CA TYR A 133 -1.96 -0.46 -6.87
C TYR A 133 -0.83 0.37 -6.24
N ILE A 134 0.11 0.83 -7.06
CA ILE A 134 1.21 1.71 -6.67
C ILE A 134 1.08 3.02 -7.43
N GLU A 135 0.99 4.12 -6.69
CA GLU A 135 0.99 5.49 -7.23
C GLU A 135 2.35 6.15 -7.00
N GLU A 136 2.69 6.45 -5.74
CA GLU A 136 4.04 6.87 -5.35
C GLU A 136 4.68 5.82 -4.46
N ASP A 137 5.72 5.17 -4.93
CA ASP A 137 6.37 4.08 -4.24
C ASP A 137 7.81 4.41 -3.85
N PHE A 138 7.97 4.81 -2.60
CA PHE A 138 9.28 5.01 -1.98
C PHE A 138 9.93 3.68 -1.59
N PHE A 139 9.23 2.56 -1.67
CA PHE A 139 9.64 1.27 -1.12
C PHE A 139 10.02 0.23 -2.18
N SER A 140 9.99 0.60 -3.47
CA SER A 140 10.43 -0.26 -4.58
C SER A 140 11.95 -0.26 -4.79
N TRP A 141 12.71 0.45 -3.96
CA TRP A 141 14.16 0.54 -4.08
C TRP A 141 14.86 -0.83 -4.07
N LEU A 142 14.24 -1.84 -3.44
CA LEU A 142 14.72 -3.23 -3.43
C LEU A 142 14.74 -3.91 -4.81
N ALA A 143 13.99 -3.39 -5.78
CA ALA A 143 13.99 -3.88 -7.15
C ALA A 143 15.17 -3.35 -7.98
N ARG A 144 15.92 -2.36 -7.45
CA ARG A 144 16.99 -1.69 -8.21
C ARG A 144 18.27 -2.51 -8.24
N ALA A 145 19.04 -2.30 -9.31
CA ALA A 145 20.36 -2.90 -9.45
C ALA A 145 21.25 -2.58 -8.23
N GLY A 146 21.98 -3.58 -7.76
CA GLY A 146 22.85 -3.52 -6.57
C GLY A 146 22.21 -3.99 -5.27
N VAL A 147 20.88 -4.07 -5.19
CA VAL A 147 20.15 -4.60 -4.01
C VAL A 147 19.04 -5.59 -4.37
N GLN A 148 18.81 -5.79 -5.66
CA GLN A 148 17.76 -6.66 -6.20
C GLN A 148 17.83 -8.10 -5.68
N GLU A 149 19.01 -8.67 -5.57
CA GLU A 149 19.19 -10.02 -5.03
C GLU A 149 18.72 -10.12 -3.58
N THR A 150 19.02 -9.11 -2.77
CA THR A 150 18.52 -9.04 -1.38
C THR A 150 17.00 -8.89 -1.35
N GLY A 151 16.43 -8.11 -2.27
CA GLY A 151 14.97 -7.98 -2.41
C GLY A 151 14.31 -9.33 -2.71
N ILE A 152 14.88 -10.10 -3.63
CA ILE A 152 14.43 -11.46 -3.98
C ILE A 152 14.54 -12.40 -2.76
N GLU A 153 15.68 -12.39 -2.05
CA GLU A 153 15.88 -13.20 -0.86
C GLU A 153 14.83 -12.90 0.24
N ILE A 154 14.56 -11.63 0.49
CA ILE A 154 13.55 -11.21 1.47
C ILE A 154 12.16 -11.70 1.06
N VAL A 155 11.77 -11.59 -0.21
CA VAL A 155 10.47 -12.06 -0.68
C VAL A 155 10.37 -13.57 -0.56
N HIS A 156 11.39 -14.34 -0.92
CA HIS A 156 11.44 -15.79 -0.71
C HIS A 156 11.27 -16.15 0.76
N TRP A 157 11.97 -15.45 1.64
CA TRP A 157 11.87 -15.66 3.08
C TRP A 157 10.46 -15.38 3.60
N LEU A 158 9.90 -14.22 3.33
CA LEU A 158 8.56 -13.83 3.78
C LEU A 158 7.49 -14.76 3.23
N PHE A 159 7.58 -15.15 1.96
CA PHE A 159 6.64 -16.10 1.36
C PHE A 159 6.71 -17.46 2.01
N SER A 160 7.90 -17.96 2.33
CA SER A 160 8.06 -19.26 3.00
C SER A 160 7.29 -19.31 4.33
N LEU A 161 7.17 -18.17 5.03
CA LEU A 161 6.41 -18.03 6.25
C LEU A 161 4.92 -17.84 5.97
N LEU A 162 4.60 -16.97 5.03
CA LEU A 162 3.22 -16.57 4.70
C LEU A 162 2.41 -17.77 4.15
N ARG A 163 3.03 -18.66 3.36
CA ARG A 163 2.40 -19.87 2.80
C ARG A 163 1.84 -20.85 3.84
N SER A 164 2.23 -20.73 5.10
CA SER A 164 1.63 -21.52 6.18
C SER A 164 0.25 -21.03 6.62
N TYR A 165 -0.20 -19.89 6.11
CA TYR A 165 -1.51 -19.33 6.40
C TYR A 165 -2.49 -19.55 5.23
N ASN A 166 -3.76 -19.82 5.56
CA ASN A 166 -4.82 -19.75 4.55
C ASN A 166 -5.32 -18.30 4.38
N ILE A 167 -4.62 -17.52 3.56
CA ILE A 167 -4.96 -16.11 3.35
C ILE A 167 -6.37 -15.91 2.73
N ARG A 168 -6.97 -16.97 2.15
CA ARG A 168 -8.33 -16.93 1.62
C ARG A 168 -9.39 -16.89 2.72
N GLU A 169 -9.05 -17.37 3.91
CA GLU A 169 -9.92 -17.37 5.11
C GLU A 169 -9.75 -16.11 5.96
N LEU A 170 -9.04 -15.12 5.47
CA LEU A 170 -8.81 -13.89 6.20
C LEU A 170 -10.14 -13.18 6.47
N SER A 171 -10.47 -13.04 7.76
CA SER A 171 -11.77 -12.54 8.24
C SER A 171 -11.68 -11.17 8.91
N GLU A 172 -10.48 -10.67 9.16
CA GLU A 172 -10.21 -9.44 9.90
C GLU A 172 -9.12 -8.61 9.23
N ASP A 173 -9.00 -7.33 9.62
CA ASP A 173 -7.97 -6.41 9.16
C ASP A 173 -6.64 -6.70 9.86
N VAL A 174 -5.92 -7.71 9.37
CA VAL A 174 -4.64 -8.14 9.95
C VAL A 174 -3.51 -7.14 9.73
N LEU A 175 -3.57 -6.36 8.65
CA LEU A 175 -2.53 -5.38 8.34
C LEU A 175 -2.60 -4.14 9.23
N LYS A 176 -3.78 -3.81 9.78
CA LYS A 176 -3.93 -2.76 10.78
C LYS A 176 -3.00 -2.99 11.98
N SER A 177 -3.05 -4.19 12.55
CA SER A 177 -2.25 -4.54 13.72
C SER A 177 -0.75 -4.50 13.42
N LEU A 178 -0.33 -4.98 12.24
CA LEU A 178 1.06 -4.88 11.78
C LEU A 178 1.48 -3.42 11.57
N TYR A 179 0.65 -2.62 10.93
CA TYR A 179 0.91 -1.20 10.73
C TYR A 179 1.09 -0.48 12.07
N GLN A 180 0.21 -0.77 13.02
CA GLN A 180 0.26 -0.18 14.36
C GLN A 180 1.52 -0.54 15.13
N GLU A 181 2.05 -1.73 14.95
CA GLU A 181 3.26 -2.19 15.63
C GLU A 181 4.55 -1.70 14.96
N LEU A 182 4.58 -1.72 13.63
CA LEU A 182 5.77 -1.38 12.84
C LEU A 182 5.99 0.13 12.71
N VAL A 183 4.94 0.95 12.72
CA VAL A 183 5.06 2.40 12.83
C VAL A 183 5.20 2.75 14.31
N ASP A 184 6.22 3.54 14.65
CA ASP A 184 6.58 3.83 16.05
C ASP A 184 5.37 4.28 16.91
N PRO A 185 5.00 3.51 17.95
CA PRO A 185 3.84 3.81 18.78
C PRO A 185 3.94 5.16 19.51
N THR A 186 5.16 5.58 19.91
CA THR A 186 5.40 6.84 20.61
C THR A 186 5.15 8.02 19.69
N THR A 187 5.72 7.97 18.50
CA THR A 187 5.54 8.99 17.46
C THR A 187 4.07 9.10 17.06
N ARG A 188 3.35 7.99 16.90
CA ARG A 188 1.91 7.98 16.56
C ARG A 188 1.06 8.66 17.66
N HIS A 189 1.31 8.32 18.92
CA HIS A 189 0.59 8.89 20.05
C HIS A 189 0.80 10.41 20.12
N ASP A 190 2.03 10.86 19.98
CA ASP A 190 2.40 12.28 20.04
C ASP A 190 1.81 13.09 18.86
N LEU A 191 1.59 12.43 17.74
CA LEU A 191 1.03 13.02 16.51
C LEU A 191 -0.49 12.85 16.37
N GLY A 192 -1.14 12.19 17.34
CA GLY A 192 -2.59 12.01 17.36
C GLY A 192 -3.12 11.00 16.35
N GLU A 193 -2.29 10.08 15.89
CA GLU A 193 -2.69 8.99 14.98
C GLU A 193 -3.39 7.86 15.77
N PHE A 194 -4.71 7.92 15.85
CA PHE A 194 -5.53 6.94 16.57
C PHE A 194 -6.33 6.07 15.61
N TYR A 195 -6.33 4.77 15.88
CA TYR A 195 -7.11 3.81 15.10
C TYR A 195 -8.46 3.51 15.75
N THR A 196 -9.49 3.50 14.91
CA THR A 196 -10.83 3.15 15.36
C THR A 196 -10.88 1.67 15.78
N PRO A 197 -11.35 1.34 17.00
CA PRO A 197 -11.56 -0.05 17.41
C PRO A 197 -12.56 -0.75 16.47
N ASP A 198 -12.31 -2.02 16.16
CA ASP A 198 -13.10 -2.76 15.16
C ASP A 198 -14.58 -2.86 15.54
N TRP A 199 -14.90 -3.04 16.81
CA TRP A 199 -16.29 -3.07 17.27
C TRP A 199 -17.04 -1.76 17.00
N LEU A 200 -16.34 -0.63 17.11
CA LEU A 200 -16.92 0.70 16.83
C LEU A 200 -17.10 0.90 15.33
N ALA A 201 -16.07 0.57 14.53
CA ALA A 201 -16.14 0.63 13.08
C ALA A 201 -17.28 -0.24 12.54
N HIS A 202 -17.40 -1.48 13.03
CA HIS A 202 -18.52 -2.37 12.71
C HIS A 202 -19.89 -1.76 13.02
N ARG A 203 -20.02 -1.18 14.21
CA ARG A 203 -21.30 -0.56 14.64
C ARG A 203 -21.68 0.62 13.73
N ILE A 204 -20.70 1.44 13.35
CA ILE A 204 -20.93 2.59 12.48
C ILE A 204 -21.33 2.11 11.08
N ILE A 205 -20.58 1.21 10.47
CA ILE A 205 -20.85 0.70 9.12
C ILE A 205 -22.23 0.01 9.06
N ASN A 206 -22.53 -0.85 10.02
CA ASN A 206 -23.82 -1.52 10.05
C ASN A 206 -24.97 -0.50 10.10
N ARG A 207 -24.89 0.51 10.96
CA ARG A 207 -25.92 1.54 11.06
C ARG A 207 -26.10 2.34 9.77
N VAL A 208 -24.98 2.76 9.15
CA VAL A 208 -25.02 3.53 7.89
C VAL A 208 -25.63 2.70 6.76
N LEU A 209 -25.24 1.44 6.65
CA LEU A 209 -25.74 0.55 5.60
C LEU A 209 -27.13 -0.03 5.90
N ASP A 210 -27.61 0.00 7.16
CA ASP A 210 -29.02 -0.28 7.48
C ASP A 210 -29.94 0.84 6.98
N GLU A 211 -29.50 2.10 7.07
CA GLU A 211 -30.24 3.25 6.57
C GLU A 211 -30.17 3.38 5.03
N LYS A 212 -29.00 3.06 4.43
CA LYS A 212 -28.75 3.13 2.98
C LYS A 212 -27.88 1.95 2.51
N PRO A 213 -28.47 0.79 2.23
CA PRO A 213 -27.71 -0.43 1.87
C PRO A 213 -26.86 -0.28 0.62
N ASP A 214 -27.29 0.53 -0.36
CA ASP A 214 -26.64 0.85 -1.61
C ASP A 214 -25.87 2.18 -1.58
N GLY A 215 -25.83 2.87 -0.44
CA GLY A 215 -25.15 4.14 -0.28
C GLY A 215 -23.64 4.08 -0.53
N ALA A 216 -23.09 5.19 -1.01
CA ALA A 216 -21.64 5.35 -1.11
C ALA A 216 -21.01 5.58 0.27
N VAL A 217 -19.82 5.04 0.46
CA VAL A 217 -18.98 5.21 1.66
C VAL A 217 -17.68 5.88 1.23
N LEU A 218 -17.34 6.98 1.85
CA LEU A 218 -16.07 7.66 1.70
C LEU A 218 -15.39 7.75 3.07
N ASP A 219 -14.18 7.23 3.17
CA ASP A 219 -13.29 7.47 4.31
C ASP A 219 -12.14 8.40 3.88
N PRO A 220 -12.20 9.70 4.26
CA PRO A 220 -11.25 10.70 3.78
C PRO A 220 -9.91 10.69 4.55
N ALA A 221 -9.75 9.84 5.56
CA ALA A 221 -8.53 9.63 6.34
C ALA A 221 -8.45 8.16 6.72
N CYS A 222 -8.36 7.29 5.69
CA CYS A 222 -8.69 5.87 5.83
C CYS A 222 -7.64 5.05 6.59
N GLY A 223 -6.44 5.59 6.81
CA GLY A 223 -5.35 4.85 7.45
C GLY A 223 -5.09 3.52 6.76
N SER A 224 -5.07 2.43 7.51
CA SER A 224 -4.95 1.06 6.98
C SER A 224 -6.19 0.57 6.21
N GLY A 225 -7.30 1.33 6.18
CA GLY A 225 -8.52 0.99 5.46
C GLY A 225 -9.52 0.13 6.26
N THR A 226 -9.56 0.22 7.57
CA THR A 226 -10.50 -0.58 8.41
C THR A 226 -11.96 -0.36 8.01
N PHE A 227 -12.40 0.89 7.83
CA PHE A 227 -13.76 1.18 7.39
C PHE A 227 -14.05 0.70 5.97
N LEU A 228 -13.06 0.76 5.08
CA LEU A 228 -13.18 0.25 3.71
C LEU A 228 -13.37 -1.27 3.74
N TYR A 229 -12.49 -1.97 4.47
CA TYR A 229 -12.54 -3.41 4.65
C TYR A 229 -13.90 -3.88 5.16
N LEU A 230 -14.41 -3.26 6.22
CA LEU A 230 -15.70 -3.59 6.81
C LEU A 230 -16.88 -3.25 5.89
N SER A 231 -16.83 -2.12 5.19
CA SER A 231 -17.86 -1.72 4.22
C SER A 231 -17.97 -2.70 3.06
N ILE A 232 -16.83 -3.15 2.51
CA ILE A 232 -16.78 -4.14 1.44
C ILE A 232 -17.39 -5.46 1.92
N ARG A 233 -16.96 -5.96 3.07
CA ARG A 233 -17.48 -7.21 3.63
C ARG A 233 -18.98 -7.15 3.89
N GLU A 234 -19.47 -6.05 4.44
CA GLU A 234 -20.88 -5.88 4.74
C GLU A 234 -21.73 -5.73 3.46
N LYS A 235 -21.24 -5.01 2.43
CA LYS A 235 -21.89 -4.96 1.12
C LYS A 235 -21.93 -6.35 0.46
N ARG A 236 -20.85 -7.11 0.48
CA ARG A 236 -20.81 -8.50 -0.01
C ARG A 236 -21.83 -9.39 0.71
N ARG A 237 -21.90 -9.29 2.05
CA ARG A 237 -22.85 -10.05 2.86
C ARG A 237 -24.31 -9.74 2.48
N ARG A 238 -24.62 -8.46 2.21
CA ARG A 238 -25.99 -8.01 1.89
C ARG A 238 -26.39 -8.27 0.45
N LEU A 239 -25.50 -8.03 -0.50
CA LEU A 239 -25.79 -8.05 -1.93
C LEU A 239 -25.41 -9.38 -2.60
N GLY A 240 -24.65 -10.23 -1.90
CA GLY A 240 -24.09 -11.47 -2.45
C GLY A 240 -22.92 -11.21 -3.39
N ASP A 241 -22.19 -12.28 -3.76
CA ASP A 241 -20.99 -12.22 -4.58
C ASP A 241 -21.33 -12.32 -6.08
N SER A 242 -21.53 -11.17 -6.73
CA SER A 242 -21.81 -11.06 -8.16
C SER A 242 -20.94 -10.00 -8.85
N VAL A 243 -20.88 -10.00 -10.19
CA VAL A 243 -20.22 -8.94 -10.97
C VAL A 243 -20.84 -7.57 -10.65
N ALA A 244 -22.16 -7.51 -10.47
CA ALA A 244 -22.86 -6.28 -10.12
C ALA A 244 -22.42 -5.77 -8.74
N THR A 245 -22.27 -6.67 -7.78
CA THR A 245 -21.77 -6.33 -6.43
C THR A 245 -20.33 -5.83 -6.48
N LEU A 246 -19.46 -6.45 -7.28
CA LEU A 246 -18.08 -5.98 -7.45
C LEU A 246 -18.06 -4.55 -8.00
N ASN A 247 -18.76 -4.30 -9.09
CA ASN A 247 -18.84 -2.96 -9.70
C ASN A 247 -19.42 -1.94 -8.70
N HIS A 248 -20.49 -2.33 -8.00
CA HIS A 248 -21.09 -1.47 -6.98
C HIS A 248 -20.07 -1.12 -5.86
N ILE A 249 -19.25 -2.07 -5.40
CA ILE A 249 -18.23 -1.80 -4.39
C ILE A 249 -17.17 -0.85 -4.94
N LEU A 250 -16.64 -1.11 -6.15
CA LEU A 250 -15.63 -0.26 -6.79
C LEU A 250 -16.14 1.18 -7.04
N ASP A 251 -17.44 1.33 -7.30
CA ASP A 251 -18.07 2.63 -7.59
C ASP A 251 -18.61 3.34 -6.33
N HIS A 252 -18.61 2.70 -5.15
CA HIS A 252 -19.27 3.25 -3.97
C HIS A 252 -18.48 3.09 -2.65
N VAL A 253 -17.26 2.56 -2.66
CA VAL A 253 -16.42 2.48 -1.46
C VAL A 253 -15.08 3.12 -1.75
N TYR A 254 -14.90 4.33 -1.26
CA TYR A 254 -13.73 5.16 -1.53
C TYR A 254 -12.94 5.43 -0.27
N GLY A 255 -11.62 5.50 -0.41
CA GLY A 255 -10.71 5.92 0.64
C GLY A 255 -9.70 6.95 0.14
N ALA A 256 -9.25 7.80 1.04
CA ALA A 256 -8.10 8.66 0.82
C ALA A 256 -7.27 8.74 2.10
N ASP A 257 -5.98 8.83 1.95
CA ASP A 257 -5.08 9.11 3.06
C ASP A 257 -3.88 9.92 2.58
N ILE A 258 -3.32 10.73 3.47
CA ILE A 258 -2.14 11.53 3.18
C ILE A 258 -0.85 10.70 3.31
N HIS A 259 -0.88 9.56 4.01
CA HIS A 259 0.29 8.76 4.28
C HIS A 259 0.48 7.67 3.21
N PRO A 260 1.58 7.66 2.42
CA PRO A 260 1.75 6.74 1.28
C PRO A 260 1.77 5.25 1.70
N LEU A 261 2.35 4.91 2.84
CA LEU A 261 2.33 3.54 3.35
C LEU A 261 0.91 3.11 3.74
N ALA A 262 0.14 4.02 4.38
CA ALA A 262 -1.25 3.75 4.73
C ALA A 262 -2.09 3.44 3.48
N VAL A 263 -1.89 4.17 2.39
CA VAL A 263 -2.57 3.91 1.11
C VAL A 263 -2.24 2.54 0.54
N ILE A 264 -0.97 2.10 0.57
CA ILE A 264 -0.56 0.76 0.14
C ILE A 264 -1.26 -0.31 0.99
N VAL A 265 -1.26 -0.13 2.31
CA VAL A 265 -1.92 -1.05 3.25
C VAL A 265 -3.42 -1.06 3.03
N ALA A 266 -4.07 0.10 2.85
CA ALA A 266 -5.50 0.20 2.59
C ALA A 266 -5.90 -0.45 1.25
N LYS A 267 -5.11 -0.28 0.18
CA LYS A 267 -5.32 -0.99 -1.10
C LYS A 267 -5.20 -2.50 -0.93
N THR A 268 -4.23 -2.95 -0.14
CA THR A 268 -4.09 -4.37 0.20
C THR A 268 -5.33 -4.88 0.92
N ASN A 269 -5.77 -4.19 1.98
CA ASN A 269 -6.97 -4.56 2.73
C ASN A 269 -8.23 -4.54 1.86
N TYR A 270 -8.32 -3.62 0.90
CA TYR A 270 -9.39 -3.58 -0.09
C TYR A 270 -9.42 -4.86 -0.93
N ILE A 271 -8.26 -5.28 -1.47
CA ILE A 271 -8.11 -6.52 -2.24
C ILE A 271 -8.46 -7.75 -1.38
N LEU A 272 -7.95 -7.81 -0.15
CA LEU A 272 -8.22 -8.89 0.78
C LEU A 272 -9.74 -8.99 1.10
N ALA A 273 -10.41 -7.85 1.30
CA ALA A 273 -11.85 -7.79 1.55
C ALA A 273 -12.69 -8.21 0.34
N LEU A 274 -12.28 -7.82 -0.87
CA LEU A 274 -12.91 -8.29 -2.11
C LEU A 274 -12.79 -9.79 -2.27
N GLY A 275 -11.68 -10.37 -1.84
CA GLY A 275 -11.51 -11.82 -1.86
C GLY A 275 -11.74 -12.42 -3.24
N ASP A 276 -12.44 -13.56 -3.29
CA ASP A 276 -12.75 -14.28 -4.55
C ASP A 276 -13.70 -13.49 -5.46
N LEU A 277 -14.40 -12.49 -4.93
CA LEU A 277 -15.24 -11.60 -5.72
C LEU A 277 -14.42 -10.85 -6.78
N PHE A 278 -13.16 -10.52 -6.48
CA PHE A 278 -12.25 -9.85 -7.41
C PHE A 278 -12.03 -10.66 -8.71
N GLY A 279 -12.03 -11.99 -8.64
CA GLY A 279 -11.92 -12.87 -9.80
C GLY A 279 -13.08 -12.75 -10.81
N LYS A 280 -14.21 -12.15 -10.42
CA LYS A 280 -15.38 -11.93 -11.30
C LYS A 280 -15.29 -10.66 -12.13
N ARG A 281 -14.22 -9.85 -12.00
CA ARG A 281 -14.05 -8.59 -12.75
C ARG A 281 -14.01 -8.82 -14.26
N ARG A 282 -14.44 -7.82 -15.01
CA ARG A 282 -14.32 -7.76 -16.46
C ARG A 282 -13.33 -6.64 -16.82
N GLY A 283 -12.14 -7.04 -17.28
CA GLY A 283 -11.07 -6.09 -17.61
C GLY A 283 -10.27 -5.59 -16.39
N SER A 284 -9.51 -4.52 -16.61
CA SER A 284 -8.72 -3.86 -15.57
C SER A 284 -9.60 -2.99 -14.67
N VAL A 285 -9.18 -2.81 -13.43
CA VAL A 285 -9.87 -1.98 -12.43
C VAL A 285 -8.86 -1.12 -11.67
N SER A 286 -9.30 0.03 -11.19
CA SER A 286 -8.59 0.84 -10.22
C SER A 286 -9.19 0.61 -8.83
N ILE A 287 -8.34 0.39 -7.84
CA ILE A 287 -8.77 0.32 -6.44
C ILE A 287 -9.05 1.75 -5.97
N PRO A 288 -10.27 2.07 -5.50
CA PRO A 288 -10.67 3.45 -5.20
C PRO A 288 -10.14 3.92 -3.83
N VAL A 289 -8.83 3.85 -3.67
CA VAL A 289 -8.08 4.37 -2.51
C VAL A 289 -6.96 5.24 -3.05
N TYR A 290 -6.88 6.48 -2.60
CA TYR A 290 -6.04 7.51 -3.21
C TYR A 290 -5.10 8.15 -2.19
N LEU A 291 -3.89 8.49 -2.64
CA LEU A 291 -2.95 9.31 -1.89
C LEU A 291 -3.35 10.78 -2.06
N ALA A 292 -3.98 11.36 -1.03
CA ALA A 292 -4.49 12.72 -1.11
C ALA A 292 -4.56 13.40 0.26
N ASP A 293 -4.26 14.71 0.27
CA ASP A 293 -4.60 15.58 1.39
C ASP A 293 -6.04 16.06 1.23
N THR A 294 -6.96 15.45 1.93
CA THR A 294 -8.41 15.73 1.84
C THR A 294 -8.84 17.03 2.50
N ILE A 295 -7.94 17.67 3.26
CA ILE A 295 -8.18 18.97 3.91
C ILE A 295 -7.81 20.11 2.96
N LYS A 296 -6.75 19.94 2.16
CA LYS A 296 -6.33 20.90 1.15
C LYS A 296 -7.12 20.69 -0.13
N LEU A 297 -8.27 21.32 -0.23
CA LEU A 297 -9.03 21.31 -1.47
C LEU A 297 -8.37 22.23 -2.50
N PRO A 298 -8.32 21.81 -3.79
CA PRO A 298 -7.91 22.71 -4.87
C PRO A 298 -8.85 23.90 -4.92
N GLU A 299 -8.30 25.10 -5.00
CA GLU A 299 -9.13 26.32 -5.20
C GLU A 299 -9.77 26.29 -6.57
N GLN A 300 -11.11 26.34 -6.61
CA GLN A 300 -11.87 26.44 -7.85
C GLN A 300 -11.74 27.87 -8.39
N ILE A 301 -11.14 28.03 -9.57
CA ILE A 301 -11.03 29.35 -10.19
C ILE A 301 -12.39 29.75 -10.77
N LEU A 302 -12.82 30.98 -10.47
CA LEU A 302 -14.10 31.57 -10.90
C LEU A 302 -14.31 31.67 -12.43
N SER A 303 -13.29 31.40 -13.26
CA SER A 303 -13.37 31.38 -14.71
C SER A 303 -13.75 30.02 -15.32
N GLY A 304 -14.35 29.12 -14.53
CA GLY A 304 -15.00 27.88 -14.94
C GLY A 304 -14.08 26.81 -15.52
N HIS A 305 -14.09 25.61 -14.96
CA HIS A 305 -13.48 24.40 -15.49
C HIS A 305 -11.97 24.17 -15.28
N GLN A 306 -11.29 24.93 -14.42
CA GLN A 306 -9.92 24.67 -14.02
C GLN A 306 -9.80 24.59 -12.49
N TYR A 307 -9.01 23.63 -12.00
CA TYR A 307 -8.63 23.53 -10.59
C TYR A 307 -7.20 24.08 -10.41
N HIS A 308 -7.04 24.95 -9.43
CA HIS A 308 -5.75 25.48 -9.04
C HIS A 308 -5.14 24.62 -7.95
N ILE A 309 -3.95 24.09 -8.21
CA ILE A 309 -3.22 23.28 -7.24
C ILE A 309 -1.94 24.04 -6.89
N LEU A 310 -1.72 24.25 -5.59
CA LEU A 310 -0.47 24.80 -5.07
C LEU A 310 0.47 23.65 -4.73
N LEU A 311 1.59 23.58 -5.44
CA LEU A 311 2.69 22.65 -5.18
C LEU A 311 3.88 23.46 -4.66
N ASP A 312 4.09 23.44 -3.36
CA ASP A 312 5.05 24.31 -2.66
C ASP A 312 4.79 25.80 -2.95
N SER A 313 5.71 26.45 -3.63
CA SER A 313 5.57 27.86 -4.08
C SER A 313 5.12 27.99 -5.53
N LYS A 314 4.73 26.92 -6.18
CA LYS A 314 4.34 26.90 -7.60
C LYS A 314 2.86 26.56 -7.74
N SER A 315 2.19 27.24 -8.65
CA SER A 315 0.81 27.00 -9.01
C SER A 315 0.72 26.14 -10.27
N ALA A 316 -0.11 25.10 -10.22
CA ALA A 316 -0.50 24.33 -11.39
C ALA A 316 -2.01 24.45 -11.60
N TYR A 317 -2.46 24.46 -12.85
CA TYR A 317 -3.87 24.51 -13.21
C TYR A 317 -4.22 23.22 -13.94
N ILE A 318 -5.22 22.50 -13.45
CA ILE A 318 -5.73 21.28 -14.09
C ILE A 318 -7.10 21.56 -14.65
N ASN A 319 -7.29 21.27 -15.94
CA ASN A 319 -8.61 21.43 -16.57
C ASN A 319 -9.56 20.34 -16.08
N GLN A 320 -10.80 20.71 -15.78
CA GLN A 320 -11.83 19.78 -15.33
C GLN A 320 -12.09 18.64 -16.33
N VAL A 321 -11.88 18.87 -17.62
CA VAL A 321 -11.99 17.82 -18.66
C VAL A 321 -11.01 16.69 -18.42
N LEU A 322 -9.78 16.99 -17.97
CA LEU A 322 -8.79 15.97 -17.62
C LEU A 322 -9.18 15.16 -16.39
N LEU A 323 -9.84 15.77 -15.42
CA LEU A 323 -10.31 15.10 -14.20
C LEU A 323 -11.56 14.23 -14.43
N ASN A 324 -12.32 14.54 -15.48
CA ASN A 324 -13.51 13.76 -15.85
C ASN A 324 -13.19 12.55 -16.72
N ASP A 325 -11.98 12.48 -17.28
CA ASP A 325 -11.49 11.36 -18.09
C ASP A 325 -10.17 10.86 -17.49
N LEU A 326 -10.25 9.80 -16.69
CA LEU A 326 -9.09 9.22 -16.01
C LEU A 326 -7.99 8.76 -16.98
N THR A 327 -8.37 8.27 -18.18
CA THR A 327 -7.40 7.85 -19.20
C THR A 327 -6.61 9.05 -19.73
N LEU A 328 -7.30 10.16 -19.95
CA LEU A 328 -6.69 11.41 -20.40
C LEU A 328 -5.82 12.03 -19.30
N TYR A 329 -6.26 11.94 -18.04
CA TYR A 329 -5.50 12.39 -16.88
C TYR A 329 -4.21 11.59 -16.71
N ASP A 330 -4.27 10.26 -16.74
CA ASP A 330 -3.10 9.39 -16.59
C ASP A 330 -2.08 9.62 -17.71
N HIS A 331 -2.56 9.76 -18.94
CA HIS A 331 -1.70 10.10 -20.08
C HIS A 331 -1.03 11.48 -19.91
N GLY A 332 -1.77 12.47 -19.42
CA GLY A 332 -1.22 13.79 -19.12
C GLY A 332 -0.14 13.75 -18.02
N VAL A 333 -0.35 12.95 -16.98
CA VAL A 333 0.62 12.75 -15.89
C VAL A 333 1.88 12.03 -16.40
N GLU A 334 1.74 10.99 -17.23
CA GLU A 334 2.88 10.29 -17.85
C GLU A 334 3.70 11.24 -18.74
N MET A 335 3.04 12.04 -19.58
CA MET A 335 3.72 13.03 -20.40
C MET A 335 4.45 14.09 -19.57
N ALA A 336 3.85 14.55 -18.47
CA ALA A 336 4.48 15.49 -17.55
C ALA A 336 5.70 14.88 -16.85
N ARG A 337 5.63 13.61 -16.45
CA ARG A 337 6.74 12.86 -15.86
C ARG A 337 7.89 12.70 -16.86
N ASP A 338 7.59 12.24 -18.07
CA ASP A 338 8.57 12.09 -19.16
C ASP A 338 9.27 13.42 -19.50
N PHE A 339 8.50 14.50 -19.54
CA PHE A 339 9.04 15.84 -19.76
C PHE A 339 9.96 16.27 -18.61
N ALA A 340 9.57 16.06 -17.36
CA ALA A 340 10.37 16.37 -16.19
C ALA A 340 11.68 15.56 -16.17
N GLU A 341 11.63 14.28 -16.52
CA GLU A 341 12.81 13.42 -16.59
C GLU A 341 13.79 13.83 -17.70
N LYS A 342 13.28 14.16 -18.88
CA LYS A 342 14.11 14.63 -20.02
C LYS A 342 14.74 16.00 -19.78
N ASN A 343 14.16 16.82 -18.92
CA ASN A 343 14.58 18.19 -18.67
C ASN A 343 15.16 18.43 -17.27
N LYS A 344 15.64 17.40 -16.60
CA LYS A 344 16.26 17.50 -15.24
C LYS A 344 17.33 18.59 -15.09
N ASN A 345 17.95 19.03 -16.18
CA ASN A 345 19.04 20.03 -16.19
C ASN A 345 18.64 21.37 -16.79
N GLN A 346 17.39 21.58 -17.21
CA GLN A 346 16.91 22.86 -17.70
C GLN A 346 15.85 23.42 -16.78
N ALA A 347 16.02 24.66 -16.32
CA ALA A 347 14.95 25.40 -15.65
C ALA A 347 13.70 25.37 -16.55
N VAL A 348 12.65 24.70 -16.11
CA VAL A 348 11.41 24.52 -16.87
C VAL A 348 10.88 25.92 -17.22
N LYS A 349 10.89 26.29 -18.47
CA LYS A 349 10.20 27.49 -18.92
C LYS A 349 8.72 27.24 -18.76
N THR A 350 8.09 28.01 -17.90
CA THR A 350 6.70 27.97 -17.46
C THR A 350 5.67 27.96 -18.59
N ASP A 351 6.08 28.33 -19.83
CA ASP A 351 5.18 28.46 -20.97
C ASP A 351 4.78 27.13 -21.62
N ALA A 352 5.55 26.03 -21.42
CA ALA A 352 5.20 24.73 -21.97
C ALA A 352 4.02 24.07 -21.23
N PHE A 353 3.77 24.43 -19.96
CA PHE A 353 2.62 23.93 -19.16
C PHE A 353 1.31 24.72 -19.39
N ARG A 354 1.36 25.85 -20.09
CA ARG A 354 0.19 26.68 -20.37
C ARG A 354 -0.64 26.21 -21.56
N SER A 355 -0.13 25.24 -22.33
CA SER A 355 -0.80 24.72 -23.53
C SER A 355 -1.47 23.37 -23.35
N PHE A 356 -1.54 22.86 -22.14
CA PHE A 356 -2.36 21.71 -21.72
C PHE A 356 -3.59 22.20 -20.90
#